data_065556a8a4079c404cbb957c3e4a6fbc
#
_entry.id   065556a8a4079c404cbb957c3e4a6fbc
#
_cell.length_a   1.000
_cell.length_b   1.000
_cell.length_c   1.000
_cell.angle_alpha   90.00
_cell.angle_beta   90.00
_cell.angle_gamma   90.00
#
_symmetry.space_group_name_H-M   'P 1'
#
loop_
_entity.id
_entity.type
_entity.pdbx_description
1 polymer ?
#
loop_
_entity_poly.entity_id
_entity_poly.type
_entity_poly.pdbx_seq_one_letter_code
_entity_poly.pdbx_strand_id
1 'polypeptide(L)'
;MTIDQELDTRGLNCPLPILKAKKALTAMQSGQLLKVTATDAGSVRDFAAFAKQTGNELQTGNELVSQETVGNEFVHVLKRR
;
A
#
# COMPACT_ATOMS: atom_id res chain seq x y z
N MET A 1 -15.83 1.27 5.39
CA MET A 1 -14.56 0.54 5.28
C MET A 1 -13.78 0.71 6.57
N THR A 2 -13.40 -0.39 7.17
CA THR A 2 -12.64 -0.36 8.42
C THR A 2 -11.16 -0.54 8.11
N ILE A 3 -10.34 0.44 8.49
CA ILE A 3 -8.89 0.36 8.31
C ILE A 3 -8.30 -0.30 9.54
N ASP A 4 -7.59 -1.41 9.34
CA ASP A 4 -7.01 -2.16 10.45
C ASP A 4 -5.67 -1.60 10.89
N GLN A 5 -4.88 -1.09 9.94
CA GLN A 5 -3.61 -0.45 10.26
C GLN A 5 -3.37 0.74 9.34
N GLU A 6 -2.61 1.71 9.86
CA GLU A 6 -2.20 2.87 9.08
C GLU A 6 -0.68 2.96 9.09
N LEU A 7 -0.11 3.31 7.95
CA LEU A 7 1.32 3.41 7.76
C LEU A 7 1.65 4.80 7.21
N ASP A 8 2.49 5.51 7.92
CA ASP A 8 2.93 6.84 7.51
C ASP A 8 4.28 6.73 6.80
N THR A 9 4.27 6.99 5.50
CA THR A 9 5.49 6.99 4.70
C THR A 9 5.76 8.37 4.10
N ARG A 10 5.22 9.42 4.73
CA ARG A 10 5.45 10.79 4.26
C ARG A 10 6.92 11.13 4.39
N GLY A 11 7.43 11.83 3.39
CA GLY A 11 8.84 12.21 3.33
C GLY A 11 9.77 11.12 2.82
N LEU A 12 9.26 9.90 2.58
CA LEU A 12 10.07 8.81 2.04
C LEU A 12 9.93 8.73 0.53
N ASN A 13 11.03 8.39 -0.13
CA ASN A 13 11.08 8.26 -1.58
C ASN A 13 11.03 6.79 -1.99
N CYS A 14 10.58 6.54 -3.23
CA CYS A 14 10.60 5.22 -3.83
C CYS A 14 12.01 4.62 -3.71
N PRO A 15 12.14 3.33 -3.31
CA PRO A 15 11.06 2.36 -3.11
C PRO A 15 10.65 2.20 -1.64
N LEU A 16 11.01 3.11 -0.75
CA LEU A 16 10.79 2.96 0.69
C LEU A 16 9.33 2.79 1.07
N PRO A 17 8.37 3.55 0.50
CA PRO A 17 6.96 3.33 0.85
C PRO A 17 6.51 1.91 0.56
N ILE A 18 6.92 1.35 -0.57
CA ILE A 18 6.57 -0.03 -0.96
C ILE A 18 7.17 -1.03 0.02
N LEU A 19 8.44 -0.84 0.37
CA LEU A 19 9.12 -1.76 1.28
C LEU A 19 8.46 -1.77 2.66
N LYS A 20 8.09 -0.60 3.16
CA LYS A 20 7.41 -0.50 4.46
C LYS A 20 6.02 -1.12 4.40
N ALA A 21 5.28 -0.89 3.31
CA ALA A 21 3.96 -1.48 3.14
C ALA A 21 4.04 -2.99 3.04
N LYS A 22 5.00 -3.52 2.31
CA LYS A 22 5.21 -4.96 2.19
C LYS A 22 5.46 -5.59 3.55
N LYS A 23 6.30 -4.97 4.36
CA LYS A 23 6.59 -5.46 5.71
C LYS A 23 5.34 -5.45 6.57
N ALA A 24 4.56 -4.36 6.53
CA ALA A 24 3.33 -4.25 7.31
C ALA A 24 2.32 -5.31 6.89
N LEU A 25 2.12 -5.48 5.59
CA LEU A 25 1.18 -6.47 5.06
C LEU A 25 1.56 -7.89 5.44
N THR A 26 2.86 -8.19 5.47
CA THR A 26 3.34 -9.51 5.86
C THR A 26 2.95 -9.85 7.29
N ALA A 27 2.91 -8.84 8.16
CA ALA A 27 2.53 -9.03 9.55
C ALA A 27 1.02 -9.02 9.78
N MET A 28 0.24 -8.65 8.76
CA MET A 28 -1.21 -8.57 8.86
C MET A 28 -1.87 -9.89 8.48
N GLN A 29 -3.15 -10.01 8.85
CA GLN A 29 -3.92 -11.20 8.54
C GLN A 29 -4.74 -11.00 7.28
N SER A 30 -5.14 -12.12 6.69
CA SER A 30 -5.94 -12.12 5.48
C SER A 30 -7.22 -11.31 5.66
N GLY A 31 -7.52 -10.43 4.72
CA GLY A 31 -8.73 -9.62 4.75
C GLY A 31 -8.56 -8.28 5.45
N GLN A 32 -7.45 -8.04 6.12
CA GLN A 32 -7.23 -6.77 6.79
C GLN A 32 -6.82 -5.67 5.81
N LEU A 33 -7.13 -4.44 6.17
CA LEU A 33 -6.87 -3.27 5.33
C LEU A 33 -5.75 -2.43 5.90
N LEU A 34 -4.84 -2.02 5.04
CA LEU A 34 -3.72 -1.14 5.37
C LEU A 34 -3.86 0.16 4.61
N LYS A 35 -3.85 1.28 5.34
CA LYS A 35 -3.84 2.61 4.75
C LYS A 35 -2.42 3.16 4.78
N VAL A 36 -1.90 3.50 3.61
CA VAL A 36 -0.54 4.05 3.47
C VAL A 36 -0.65 5.47 2.97
N THR A 37 -0.04 6.40 3.70
CA THR A 37 0.03 7.80 3.29
C THR A 37 1.46 8.10 2.84
N ALA A 38 1.61 8.62 1.62
CA ALA A 38 2.91 8.92 1.04
C ALA A 38 2.91 10.31 0.43
N THR A 39 4.08 10.92 0.27
CA THR A 39 4.23 12.21 -0.40
C THR A 39 5.01 12.09 -1.71
N ASP A 40 5.52 10.91 -2.02
CA ASP A 40 6.23 10.65 -3.28
C ASP A 40 5.21 10.38 -4.39
N ALA A 41 5.22 11.22 -5.42
CA ALA A 41 4.29 11.09 -6.55
C ALA A 41 4.45 9.75 -7.27
N GLY A 42 5.64 9.17 -7.25
CA GLY A 42 5.88 7.86 -7.85
C GLY A 42 5.18 6.73 -7.13
N SER A 43 4.74 6.96 -5.87
CA SER A 43 4.10 5.92 -5.09
C SER A 43 2.79 5.44 -5.72
N VAL A 44 2.09 6.30 -6.44
CA VAL A 44 0.82 5.92 -7.08
C VAL A 44 1.05 4.78 -8.06
N ARG A 45 2.04 4.94 -8.93
CA ARG A 45 2.41 3.92 -9.90
C ARG A 45 3.00 2.70 -9.23
N ASP A 46 3.84 2.93 -8.23
CA ASP A 46 4.55 1.85 -7.56
C ASP A 46 3.58 0.94 -6.82
N PHE A 47 2.59 1.49 -6.13
CA PHE A 47 1.60 0.67 -5.42
C PHE A 47 0.68 -0.07 -6.37
N ALA A 48 0.33 0.54 -7.49
CA ALA A 48 -0.48 -0.15 -8.50
C ALA A 48 0.28 -1.35 -9.08
N ALA A 49 1.56 -1.16 -9.38
CA ALA A 49 2.41 -2.24 -9.89
C ALA A 49 2.62 -3.32 -8.84
N PHE A 50 2.84 -2.91 -7.58
CA PHE A 50 3.03 -3.85 -6.48
C PHE A 50 1.81 -4.76 -6.30
N ALA A 51 0.61 -4.19 -6.27
CA ALA A 51 -0.61 -4.97 -6.10
C ALA A 51 -0.83 -5.93 -7.26
N LYS A 52 -0.59 -5.46 -8.47
CA LYS A 52 -0.73 -6.28 -9.66
C LYS A 52 0.26 -7.44 -9.65
N GLN A 53 1.50 -7.15 -9.26
CA GLN A 53 2.57 -8.14 -9.24
C GLN A 53 2.30 -9.23 -8.21
N THR A 54 1.95 -8.84 -6.98
CA THR A 54 1.68 -9.80 -5.91
C THR A 54 0.45 -10.64 -6.23
N GLY A 55 -0.54 -10.07 -6.92
CA GLY A 55 -1.70 -10.82 -7.36
C GLY A 55 -1.33 -11.93 -8.31
N ASN A 56 -0.34 -11.69 -9.17
CA ASN A 56 0.11 -12.69 -10.14
C ASN A 56 0.96 -13.78 -9.52
N GLU A 57 1.61 -13.48 -8.41
CA GLU A 57 2.55 -14.41 -7.78
C GLU A 57 1.86 -15.50 -6.99
N LEU A 58 0.58 -15.37 -6.73
CA LEU A 58 -0.20 -16.38 -5.99
C LEU A 58 0.18 -16.55 -4.53
N GLN A 59 1.24 -15.90 -4.07
CA GLN A 59 1.68 -16.07 -2.69
C GLN A 59 0.96 -15.16 -1.74
N THR A 60 0.89 -13.88 -2.06
CA THR A 60 0.29 -12.90 -1.17
C THR A 60 -0.98 -12.31 -1.73
N GLY A 61 -0.95 -11.90 -2.99
CA GLY A 61 -2.13 -11.40 -3.65
C GLY A 61 -2.76 -10.21 -2.95
N ASN A 62 -1.96 -9.25 -2.53
CA ASN A 62 -2.49 -8.06 -1.90
C ASN A 62 -3.23 -7.22 -2.93
N GLU A 63 -4.41 -6.74 -2.55
CA GLU A 63 -5.28 -5.99 -3.44
C GLU A 63 -5.20 -4.50 -3.15
N LEU A 64 -5.07 -3.70 -4.20
CA LEU A 64 -5.15 -2.25 -4.08
C LEU A 64 -6.62 -1.86 -4.13
N VAL A 65 -7.15 -1.45 -2.98
CA VAL A 65 -8.57 -1.13 -2.85
C VAL A 65 -8.87 0.27 -3.39
N SER A 66 -8.05 1.24 -3.02
CA SER A 66 -8.26 2.61 -3.49
C SER A 66 -6.96 3.40 -3.46
N GLN A 67 -6.95 4.47 -4.24
CA GLN A 67 -5.88 5.45 -4.24
C GLN A 67 -6.51 6.83 -4.36
N GLU A 68 -6.08 7.74 -3.49
CA GLU A 68 -6.59 9.11 -3.48
C GLU A 68 -5.42 10.08 -3.37
N THR A 69 -5.62 11.26 -3.94
CA THR A 69 -4.68 12.37 -3.80
C THR A 69 -5.34 13.44 -2.96
N VAL A 70 -4.70 13.81 -1.85
CA VAL A 70 -5.19 14.85 -0.95
C VAL A 70 -4.08 15.86 -0.77
N GLY A 71 -4.19 17.01 -1.48
CA GLY A 71 -3.12 17.99 -1.48
C GLY A 71 -1.86 17.41 -2.10
N ASN A 72 -0.78 17.37 -1.33
CA ASN A 72 0.48 16.76 -1.77
C ASN A 72 0.68 15.35 -1.20
N GLU A 73 -0.37 14.76 -0.66
CA GLU A 73 -0.30 13.43 -0.10
C GLU A 73 -1.07 12.44 -0.98
N PHE A 74 -0.57 11.22 -1.02
CA PHE A 74 -1.18 10.13 -1.78
C PHE A 74 -1.56 9.04 -0.79
N VAL A 75 -2.84 8.69 -0.76
CA VAL A 75 -3.37 7.71 0.20
C VAL A 75 -3.72 6.43 -0.55
N HIS A 76 -3.08 5.34 -0.14
CA HIS A 76 -3.28 4.03 -0.75
C HIS A 76 -3.90 3.09 0.28
N VAL A 77 -4.96 2.40 -0.10
CA VAL A 77 -5.58 1.39 0.76
C VAL A 77 -5.39 0.03 0.12
N LEU A 78 -4.75 -0.86 0.85
CA LEU A 78 -4.41 -2.19 0.39
C LEU A 78 -5.10 -3.23 1.27
N LYS A 79 -5.54 -4.31 0.64
CA LYS A 79 -6.15 -5.42 1.36
C LYS A 79 -5.23 -6.64 1.30
N ARG A 80 -4.94 -7.20 2.47
CA ARG A 80 -4.16 -8.43 2.60
C ARG A 80 -5.03 -9.61 2.20
N ARG A 81 -4.59 -10.37 1.26
CA ARG A 81 -5.31 -11.59 0.85
C ARG A 81 -4.91 -12.81 1.64
#